data_440bc4b3b33e9a57ececc6dfaf79401e
#
_entry.id   440bc4b3b33e9a57ececc6dfaf79401e
#
_cell.length_a   1.000
_cell.length_b   1.000
_cell.length_c   1.000
_cell.angle_alpha   90.00
_cell.angle_beta   90.00
_cell.angle_gamma   90.00
#
_symmetry.space_group_name_H-M   'P 1'
#
loop_
_entity.id
_entity.type
_entity.pdbx_description
1 polymer ?
#
loop_
_entity_poly.entity_id
_entity_poly.type
_entity_poly.pdbx_seq_one_letter_code
_entity_poly.pdbx_strand_id
1 'polypeptide(L)'
;MTETLHPHAAPKPQYFHDPGVDALYQMVLVLAEEAFTLREKLDAMVTLHEQGCCPTTSALDALDTDALFEARRQAFVERLLAPVHALIARESTAT
;
A
#
# COMPACT_ATOMS: atom_id res chain seq x y z
N MET A 1 -8.49 -17.31 -26.61
CA MET A 1 -8.65 -16.38 -25.93
C MET A 1 -8.96 -16.49 -24.55
N THR A 2 -8.43 -15.85 -23.80
CA THR A 2 -8.48 -16.13 -22.40
C THR A 2 -8.98 -15.00 -21.60
N GLU A 3 -9.38 -13.94 -22.26
CA GLU A 3 -9.82 -12.80 -21.52
C GLU A 3 -11.08 -13.08 -20.78
N THR A 4 -11.75 -14.16 -21.08
CA THR A 4 -12.97 -14.48 -20.38
C THR A 4 -12.76 -15.14 -19.06
N LEU A 5 -11.53 -15.35 -18.67
CA LEU A 5 -11.26 -16.04 -17.43
C LEU A 5 -11.77 -15.34 -16.20
N HIS A 6 -11.92 -14.03 -16.25
CA HIS A 6 -12.34 -13.27 -15.09
C HIS A 6 -13.50 -12.38 -15.41
N PRO A 7 -14.61 -12.95 -15.80
CA PRO A 7 -15.76 -12.12 -16.21
C PRO A 7 -16.35 -11.32 -15.09
N HIS A 8 -16.10 -11.73 -13.84
CA HIS A 8 -16.67 -11.01 -12.72
C HIS A 8 -15.72 -10.01 -12.10
N ALA A 9 -14.48 -10.04 -12.49
CA ALA A 9 -13.49 -9.15 -11.87
C ALA A 9 -13.63 -7.77 -12.47
N ALA A 10 -13.69 -6.77 -11.64
CA ALA A 10 -13.64 -5.40 -12.11
C ALA A 10 -12.27 -5.15 -12.71
N PRO A 11 -12.19 -4.46 -13.85
CA PRO A 11 -10.88 -4.16 -14.42
C PRO A 11 -10.11 -3.25 -13.49
N LYS A 12 -8.84 -3.54 -13.30
CA LYS A 12 -7.98 -2.70 -12.51
C LYS A 12 -7.66 -1.43 -13.29
N PRO A 13 -7.55 -0.30 -12.62
CA PRO A 13 -7.17 0.92 -13.33
C PRO A 13 -5.80 0.76 -13.97
N GLN A 14 -5.67 1.27 -15.16
CA GLN A 14 -4.43 1.25 -15.88
C GLN A 14 -3.76 2.60 -15.77
N TYR A 15 -2.52 2.61 -15.27
CA TYR A 15 -1.80 3.85 -15.04
C TYR A 15 -0.77 4.14 -16.14
N PHE A 16 -0.40 3.13 -16.91
CA PHE A 16 0.62 3.27 -17.95
C PHE A 16 0.13 2.59 -19.22
N HIS A 17 0.61 3.11 -20.35
CA HIS A 17 0.23 2.53 -21.64
C HIS A 17 0.85 1.16 -21.86
N ASP A 18 2.06 0.95 -21.38
CA ASP A 18 2.73 -0.34 -21.52
C ASP A 18 2.17 -1.31 -20.49
N PRO A 19 1.55 -2.41 -20.92
CA PRO A 19 0.98 -3.36 -19.96
C PRO A 19 2.00 -3.97 -19.02
N GLY A 20 3.23 -4.17 -19.50
CA GLY A 20 4.26 -4.71 -18.64
C GLY A 20 4.67 -3.76 -17.55
N VAL A 21 4.82 -2.48 -17.90
CA VAL A 21 5.14 -1.46 -16.90
C VAL A 21 3.99 -1.31 -15.93
N ASP A 22 2.77 -1.34 -16.43
CA ASP A 22 1.61 -1.21 -15.57
C ASP A 22 1.53 -2.37 -14.58
N ALA A 23 1.84 -3.57 -15.04
CA ALA A 23 1.86 -4.74 -14.16
C ALA A 23 2.93 -4.60 -13.08
N LEU A 24 4.10 -4.12 -13.44
CA LEU A 24 5.15 -3.89 -12.46
C LEU A 24 4.72 -2.87 -11.41
N TYR A 25 4.06 -1.81 -11.85
CA TYR A 25 3.55 -0.82 -10.93
C TYR A 25 2.56 -1.45 -9.94
N GLN A 26 1.66 -2.29 -10.43
CA GLN A 26 0.71 -2.97 -9.56
C GLN A 26 1.43 -3.87 -8.57
N MET A 27 2.46 -4.57 -9.04
CA MET A 27 3.23 -5.44 -8.15
C MET A 27 3.95 -4.64 -7.06
N VAL A 28 4.48 -3.48 -7.42
CA VAL A 28 5.13 -2.62 -6.42
C VAL A 28 4.13 -2.17 -5.38
N LEU A 29 2.91 -1.84 -5.80
CA LEU A 29 1.88 -1.44 -4.85
C LEU A 29 1.55 -2.56 -3.86
N VAL A 30 1.46 -3.79 -4.35
CA VAL A 30 1.21 -4.92 -3.46
C VAL A 30 2.36 -5.10 -2.47
N LEU A 31 3.59 -5.04 -2.96
CA LEU A 31 4.75 -5.16 -2.09
C LEU A 31 4.81 -4.04 -1.06
N ALA A 32 4.48 -2.83 -1.48
CA ALA A 32 4.47 -1.70 -0.56
C ALA A 32 3.44 -1.89 0.54
N GLU A 33 2.28 -2.42 0.19
CA GLU A 33 1.24 -2.71 1.16
C GLU A 33 1.70 -3.71 2.19
N GLU A 34 2.35 -4.79 1.72
CA GLU A 34 2.87 -5.81 2.62
C GLU A 34 3.98 -5.25 3.50
N ALA A 35 4.87 -4.46 2.91
CA ALA A 35 5.97 -3.87 3.67
C ALA A 35 5.44 -2.92 4.75
N PHE A 36 4.45 -2.13 4.41
CA PHE A 36 3.87 -1.19 5.37
C PHE A 36 3.18 -1.94 6.51
N THR A 37 2.45 -3.00 6.19
CA THR A 37 1.79 -3.81 7.19
C THR A 37 2.80 -4.42 8.16
N LEU A 38 3.90 -4.94 7.63
CA LEU A 38 4.95 -5.51 8.47
C LEU A 38 5.59 -4.45 9.36
N ARG A 39 5.81 -3.28 8.82
CA ARG A 39 6.38 -2.18 9.60
C ARG A 39 5.45 -1.76 10.73
N GLU A 40 4.15 -1.67 10.43
CA GLU A 40 3.18 -1.31 11.46
C GLU A 40 3.15 -2.35 12.57
N LYS A 41 3.21 -3.63 12.20
CA LYS A 41 3.20 -4.68 13.20
C LYS A 41 4.45 -4.64 14.06
N LEU A 42 5.60 -4.37 13.45
CA LEU A 42 6.83 -4.26 14.19
C LEU A 42 6.78 -3.08 15.15
N ASP A 43 6.32 -1.92 14.69
CA ASP A 43 6.20 -0.75 15.54
C ASP A 43 5.24 -1.00 16.70
N ALA A 44 4.14 -1.69 16.44
CA ALA A 44 3.18 -2.03 17.48
C ALA A 44 3.79 -2.97 18.51
N MET A 45 4.57 -3.94 18.06
CA MET A 45 5.23 -4.86 18.98
C MET A 45 6.24 -4.14 19.87
N VAL A 46 6.99 -3.22 19.29
CA VAL A 46 7.95 -2.42 20.06
C VAL A 46 7.22 -1.57 21.09
N THR A 47 6.13 -0.94 20.67
CA THR A 47 5.33 -0.10 21.57
C THR A 47 4.81 -0.90 22.75
N LEU A 48 4.27 -2.08 22.49
CA LEU A 48 3.75 -2.94 23.55
C LEU A 48 4.85 -3.38 24.48
N HIS A 49 6.00 -3.72 23.92
CA HIS A 49 7.14 -4.13 24.73
C HIS A 49 7.58 -2.99 25.66
N GLU A 50 7.63 -1.77 25.15
CA GLU A 50 8.01 -0.62 25.94
C GLU A 50 7.01 -0.32 27.04
N GLN A 51 5.76 -0.69 26.83
CA GLN A 51 4.71 -0.54 27.84
C GLN A 51 4.68 -1.69 28.82
N GLY A 52 5.57 -2.67 28.66
CA GLY A 52 5.60 -3.84 29.54
C GLY A 52 4.52 -4.85 29.24
N CYS A 53 3.92 -4.79 28.05
CA CYS A 53 2.86 -5.70 27.66
C CYS A 53 3.37 -6.75 26.68
N CYS A 54 2.76 -7.94 26.73
CA CYS A 54 3.07 -8.95 25.73
C CYS A 54 2.35 -8.60 24.43
N PRO A 55 3.02 -8.78 23.28
CA PRO A 55 2.38 -8.49 21.99
C PRO A 55 1.45 -9.62 21.57
N THR A 56 0.29 -9.69 22.18
CA THR A 56 -0.72 -10.66 21.81
C THR A 56 -1.51 -10.13 20.60
N THR A 57 -2.21 -11.04 19.93
CA THR A 57 -3.05 -10.66 18.81
C THR A 57 -4.06 -9.59 19.23
N SER A 58 -4.63 -9.78 20.40
CA SER A 58 -5.64 -8.85 20.91
C SER A 58 -5.06 -7.46 21.14
N ALA A 59 -3.86 -7.40 21.72
CA ALA A 59 -3.21 -6.11 21.97
C ALA A 59 -2.81 -5.42 20.67
N LEU A 60 -2.35 -6.19 19.69
CA LEU A 60 -1.98 -5.65 18.39
C LEU A 60 -3.20 -5.11 17.64
N ASP A 61 -4.31 -5.85 17.71
CA ASP A 61 -5.54 -5.43 17.07
C ASP A 61 -6.06 -4.12 17.66
N ALA A 62 -5.90 -3.94 18.96
CA ALA A 62 -6.32 -2.70 19.60
C ALA A 62 -5.54 -1.50 19.10
N LEU A 63 -4.26 -1.69 18.78
CA LEU A 63 -3.44 -0.61 18.24
C LEU A 63 -3.79 -0.30 16.78
N ASP A 64 -4.30 -1.28 16.06
CA ASP A 64 -4.61 -1.10 14.65
C ASP A 64 -5.71 -0.07 14.41
N THR A 65 -6.50 0.25 15.42
CA THR A 65 -7.57 1.22 15.26
C THR A 65 -7.12 2.64 15.59
N ASP A 66 -5.84 2.81 15.87
CA ASP A 66 -5.31 4.12 16.22
C ASP A 66 -5.30 5.04 15.00
N ALA A 67 -5.82 6.24 15.15
CA ALA A 67 -5.82 7.24 14.09
C ALA A 67 -4.40 7.60 13.65
N LEU A 68 -3.43 7.44 14.53
CA LEU A 68 -2.05 7.71 14.19
C LEU A 68 -1.53 6.74 13.13
N PHE A 69 -1.95 5.47 13.21
CA PHE A 69 -1.57 4.51 12.18
C PHE A 69 -2.14 4.90 10.82
N GLU A 70 -3.37 5.37 10.82
CA GLU A 70 -3.99 5.79 9.57
C GLU A 70 -3.25 6.97 8.98
N ALA A 71 -2.85 7.93 9.80
CA ALA A 71 -2.09 9.09 9.34
C ALA A 71 -0.73 8.66 8.79
N ARG A 72 -0.08 7.72 9.45
CA ARG A 72 1.20 7.21 8.99
C ARG A 72 1.08 6.45 7.67
N ARG A 73 0.01 5.69 7.53
CA ARG A 73 -0.25 4.96 6.29
C ARG A 73 -0.43 5.94 5.14
N GLN A 74 -1.22 6.96 5.36
CA GLN A 74 -1.46 7.98 4.35
C GLN A 74 -0.14 8.65 3.93
N ALA A 75 0.68 9.04 4.90
CA ALA A 75 1.96 9.67 4.62
C ALA A 75 2.90 8.73 3.86
N PHE A 76 2.89 7.46 4.23
CA PHE A 76 3.73 6.46 3.55
C PHE A 76 3.32 6.33 2.08
N VAL A 77 2.02 6.19 1.83
CA VAL A 77 1.52 6.03 0.48
C VAL A 77 1.83 7.26 -0.36
N GLU A 78 1.62 8.44 0.19
CA GLU A 78 1.91 9.67 -0.52
C GLU A 78 3.38 9.78 -0.89
N ARG A 79 4.26 9.44 0.03
CA ARG A 79 5.68 9.51 -0.24
C ARG A 79 6.13 8.47 -1.26
N LEU A 80 5.56 7.27 -1.16
CA LEU A 80 5.89 6.20 -2.08
C LEU A 80 5.48 6.54 -3.51
N LEU A 81 4.31 7.10 -3.67
CA LEU A 81 3.74 7.33 -4.99
C LEU A 81 4.07 8.69 -5.59
N ALA A 82 4.72 9.56 -4.83
CA ALA A 82 5.02 10.90 -5.32
C ALA A 82 5.76 10.90 -6.66
N PRO A 83 6.81 10.08 -6.86
CA PRO A 83 7.50 10.09 -8.16
C PRO A 83 6.61 9.63 -9.31
N VAL A 84 5.72 8.67 -9.05
CA VAL A 84 4.84 8.17 -10.08
C VAL A 84 3.78 9.21 -10.43
N HIS A 85 3.23 9.87 -9.42
CA HIS A 85 2.24 10.91 -9.66
C HIS A 85 2.85 12.07 -10.44
N ALA A 86 4.10 12.42 -10.15
CA ALA A 86 4.79 13.46 -10.89
C ALA A 86 4.97 13.07 -12.34
N LEU A 87 5.30 11.82 -12.60
CA LEU A 87 5.47 11.33 -13.96
C LEU A 87 4.14 11.36 -14.72
N ILE A 88 3.09 10.89 -14.09
CA ILE A 88 1.77 10.89 -14.72
C ILE A 88 1.31 12.31 -15.03
N ALA A 89 1.54 13.22 -14.10
CA ALA A 89 1.17 14.62 -14.32
C ALA A 89 1.92 15.23 -15.50
N ARG A 90 3.21 14.89 -15.62
CA ARG A 90 3.98 15.41 -16.76
C ARG A 90 3.50 14.87 -18.08
N GLU A 91 3.14 13.59 -18.11
CA GLU A 91 2.61 13.00 -19.34
C GLU A 91 1.27 13.63 -19.71
N SER A 92 0.46 13.90 -18.70
CA SER A 92 -0.83 14.52 -18.92
C SER A 92 -0.70 15.91 -19.49
N THR A 93 0.26 16.69 -19.04
CA THR A 93 0.45 18.04 -19.52
C THR A 93 1.18 18.08 -20.87
N ALA A 94 1.89 17.01 -21.22
CA ALA A 94 2.60 16.97 -22.49
C ALA A 94 1.66 16.75 -23.67
N THR A 95 0.47 16.27 -23.42
CA THR A 95 -0.49 16.06 -24.47
C THR A 95 -1.48 17.20 -24.51
#